data_7413fe292702a7933c27c7c62dfa7d34
#
_entry.id   7413fe292702a7933c27c7c62dfa7d34
#
_cell.length_a   1.000
_cell.length_b   1.000
_cell.length_c   1.000
_cell.angle_alpha   90.00
_cell.angle_beta   90.00
_cell.angle_gamma   90.00
#
_symmetry.space_group_name_H-M   'P 1'
#
loop_
_entity.id
_entity.type
_entity.pdbx_description
1 polymer ?
#
loop_
_entity_poly.entity_id
_entity_poly.type
_entity_poly.pdbx_seq_one_letter_code
_entity_poly.pdbx_strand_id
1 'polypeptide(L)'
;MKKDVEKMAEQKAEVQEFMKSDTVKDFTKDIQEYNLGPLWEAIPEIMNKSPKPHAEAYLWSAELLQKKLMEAAEIFTPDRGGERRAIYFQNPGLTYRQPWGWASTTQTLYAAVQLLLPGEEAPSHRHSQSALRFISEGEGAYTIVQGERVYMQEGDFLITPKNLWHGHGHTGDKPMIWMDALDIPTIYSIGGTFFEPYADGLQQPNVPDNFSELRYGGGMVRPVGDDKYTVAPLANYKWTRTKDAINGLMNFDPDPDHGYAIEYFNPSTGESANPTMGSRMQFIPKDFHTKALRHTHSTIYHAHQGSGYTIINGIRFDWKKGDYFVVPNWAWYEHVGSEDSYLFSVNDLPIMDRFDLEQEEKLESNNGFQKVTGEFQAAFR
;
A
#
# COMPACT_ATOMS: atom_id res chain seq x y z
N MET A 1 44.42 -0.98 22.26
CA MET A 1 43.27 -1.64 21.62
C MET A 1 42.46 -2.56 22.57
N LYS A 2 42.95 -3.71 23.07
CA LYS A 2 42.16 -4.55 24.02
C LYS A 2 41.80 -3.83 25.34
N LYS A 3 42.74 -3.16 26.00
CA LYS A 3 42.49 -2.38 27.23
C LYS A 3 41.51 -1.21 27.01
N ASP A 4 41.50 -0.59 25.85
CA ASP A 4 40.60 0.51 25.55
C ASP A 4 39.17 0.01 25.33
N VAL A 5 39.01 -1.17 24.71
CA VAL A 5 37.72 -1.84 24.53
C VAL A 5 37.14 -2.30 25.87
N GLU A 6 37.97 -2.87 26.78
CA GLU A 6 37.55 -3.26 28.12
C GLU A 6 37.10 -2.05 28.94
N LYS A 7 37.88 -0.97 28.95
CA LYS A 7 37.51 0.28 29.62
C LYS A 7 36.25 0.92 29.11
N MET A 8 36.01 0.89 27.80
CA MET A 8 34.74 1.38 27.17
C MET A 8 33.56 0.49 27.58
N ALA A 9 33.76 -0.82 27.71
CA ALA A 9 32.69 -1.75 28.16
C ALA A 9 32.32 -1.53 29.62
N GLU A 10 33.31 -1.35 30.50
CA GLU A 10 33.09 -1.03 31.93
C GLU A 10 32.36 0.30 32.10
N GLN A 11 32.79 1.34 31.41
CA GLN A 11 32.14 2.65 31.45
C GLN A 11 30.69 2.61 30.94
N LYS A 12 30.42 1.78 29.93
CA LYS A 12 29.08 1.56 29.40
C LYS A 12 28.17 0.83 30.41
N ALA A 13 28.71 -0.12 31.15
CA ALA A 13 27.99 -0.83 32.19
C ALA A 13 27.65 0.09 33.38
N GLU A 14 28.62 0.90 33.85
CA GLU A 14 28.38 1.92 34.88
C GLU A 14 27.30 2.93 34.51
N VAL A 15 27.32 3.44 33.27
CA VAL A 15 26.28 4.34 32.76
C VAL A 15 24.92 3.65 32.75
N GLN A 16 24.83 2.39 32.31
CA GLN A 16 23.58 1.65 32.30
C GLN A 16 23.03 1.40 33.71
N GLU A 17 23.91 1.19 34.71
CA GLU A 17 23.49 1.02 36.09
C GLU A 17 23.03 2.34 36.70
N PHE A 18 23.76 3.44 36.46
CA PHE A 18 23.35 4.77 36.87
C PHE A 18 21.97 5.15 36.28
N MET A 19 21.71 4.87 35.02
CA MET A 19 20.41 5.13 34.36
C MET A 19 19.24 4.38 35.01
N LYS A 20 19.50 3.30 35.73
CA LYS A 20 18.50 2.52 36.50
C LYS A 20 18.35 2.97 37.95
N SER A 21 19.16 3.91 38.41
CA SER A 21 19.14 4.40 39.79
C SER A 21 17.84 5.09 40.17
N ASP A 22 17.51 5.12 41.43
CA ASP A 22 16.31 5.79 41.93
C ASP A 22 16.39 7.30 41.73
N THR A 23 17.57 7.88 41.77
CA THR A 23 17.78 9.31 41.43
C THR A 23 17.32 9.65 40.02
N VAL A 24 17.62 8.81 39.01
CA VAL A 24 17.18 9.02 37.64
C VAL A 24 15.68 8.80 37.53
N LYS A 25 15.13 7.77 38.17
CA LYS A 25 13.68 7.51 38.16
C LYS A 25 12.88 8.63 38.79
N ASP A 26 13.32 9.13 39.95
CA ASP A 26 12.65 10.22 40.67
C ASP A 26 12.68 11.49 39.86
N PHE A 27 13.82 11.82 39.25
CA PHE A 27 13.91 12.98 38.34
C PHE A 27 13.01 12.81 37.08
N THR A 28 13.02 11.63 36.48
CA THR A 28 12.14 11.34 35.32
C THR A 28 10.67 11.53 35.66
N LYS A 29 10.27 11.03 36.85
CA LYS A 29 8.90 11.20 37.34
C LYS A 29 8.56 12.67 37.63
N ASP A 30 9.48 13.41 38.25
CA ASP A 30 9.31 14.83 38.54
C ASP A 30 9.07 15.64 37.26
N ILE A 31 9.92 15.46 36.24
CA ILE A 31 9.76 16.23 34.99
C ILE A 31 8.48 15.86 34.19
N GLN A 32 8.00 14.62 34.32
CA GLN A 32 6.75 14.19 33.68
C GLN A 32 5.51 14.92 34.23
N GLU A 33 5.51 15.35 35.49
CA GLU A 33 4.45 16.18 36.07
C GLU A 33 4.32 17.53 35.35
N TYR A 34 5.38 17.99 34.70
CA TYR A 34 5.41 19.24 33.90
C TYR A 34 5.25 18.99 32.38
N ASN A 35 4.83 17.79 31.96
CA ASN A 35 4.75 17.37 30.54
C ASN A 35 6.10 17.41 29.81
N LEU A 36 7.20 17.15 30.53
CA LEU A 36 8.54 17.05 29.96
C LEU A 36 8.94 15.57 29.89
N GLY A 37 9.61 15.17 28.80
CA GLY A 37 10.08 13.82 28.58
C GLY A 37 11.61 13.76 28.52
N PRO A 38 12.26 12.71 29.13
CA PRO A 38 13.70 12.55 29.10
C PRO A 38 14.16 11.99 27.75
N LEU A 39 14.93 12.78 26.98
CA LEU A 39 15.43 12.36 25.68
C LEU A 39 16.24 11.04 25.76
N TRP A 40 17.01 10.84 26.82
CA TRP A 40 17.85 9.64 26.99
C TRP A 40 17.05 8.34 27.08
N GLU A 41 15.78 8.37 27.46
CA GLU A 41 14.89 7.19 27.39
C GLU A 41 14.30 7.00 26.00
N ALA A 42 14.09 8.09 25.25
CA ALA A 42 13.52 8.05 23.91
C ALA A 42 14.56 7.72 22.81
N ILE A 43 15.86 7.98 23.05
CA ILE A 43 16.93 7.76 22.06
C ILE A 43 16.88 6.36 21.39
N PRO A 44 16.68 5.24 22.11
CA PRO A 44 16.64 3.91 21.47
C PRO A 44 15.52 3.73 20.45
N GLU A 45 14.45 4.54 20.55
CA GLU A 45 13.32 4.49 19.62
C GLU A 45 13.44 5.50 18.47
N ILE A 46 14.03 6.67 18.73
CA ILE A 46 14.04 7.78 17.75
C ILE A 46 15.37 7.95 17.00
N MET A 47 16.47 7.37 17.50
CA MET A 47 17.82 7.47 16.90
C MET A 47 18.38 6.09 16.58
N ASN A 48 17.82 5.45 15.56
CA ASN A 48 18.23 4.14 15.10
C ASN A 48 19.33 4.23 14.02
N LYS A 49 20.21 3.22 13.97
CA LYS A 49 21.24 3.11 12.93
C LYS A 49 20.67 2.71 11.57
N SER A 50 19.51 2.12 11.55
CA SER A 50 18.75 1.71 10.36
C SER A 50 17.26 1.79 10.66
N PRO A 51 16.40 1.89 9.64
CA PRO A 51 14.96 1.85 9.84
C PRO A 51 14.52 0.65 10.67
N LYS A 52 13.59 0.87 11.59
CA LYS A 52 12.95 -0.18 12.38
C LYS A 52 11.46 -0.20 12.07
N PRO A 53 11.00 -1.02 11.12
CA PRO A 53 9.58 -1.13 10.85
C PRO A 53 8.85 -1.68 12.08
N HIS A 54 7.69 -1.13 12.37
CA HIS A 54 6.74 -1.71 13.31
C HIS A 54 5.77 -2.67 12.61
N ALA A 55 5.51 -2.43 11.32
CA ALA A 55 4.77 -3.37 10.50
C ALA A 55 5.55 -4.68 10.34
N GLU A 56 4.84 -5.79 10.37
CA GLU A 56 5.36 -7.12 10.11
C GLU A 56 5.00 -7.58 8.70
N ALA A 57 5.83 -8.45 8.12
CA ALA A 57 5.47 -9.14 6.89
C ALA A 57 4.26 -10.04 7.17
N TYR A 58 3.21 -9.90 6.37
CA TYR A 58 1.97 -10.65 6.57
C TYR A 58 1.26 -10.89 5.24
N LEU A 59 0.46 -11.98 5.18
CA LEU A 59 -0.33 -12.33 4.02
C LEU A 59 -1.78 -12.60 4.41
N TRP A 60 -2.73 -12.00 3.67
CA TRP A 60 -4.17 -12.22 3.75
C TRP A 60 -4.62 -13.02 2.53
N SER A 61 -5.17 -14.23 2.77
CA SER A 61 -5.57 -15.11 1.67
C SER A 61 -6.86 -14.65 1.01
N ALA A 62 -6.94 -14.79 -0.31
CA ALA A 62 -8.13 -14.51 -1.11
C ALA A 62 -9.36 -15.26 -0.61
N GLU A 63 -9.21 -16.53 -0.26
CA GLU A 63 -10.30 -17.38 0.25
C GLU A 63 -10.94 -16.81 1.52
N LEU A 64 -10.10 -16.39 2.48
CA LEU A 64 -10.59 -15.77 3.71
C LEU A 64 -11.33 -14.47 3.41
N LEU A 65 -10.73 -13.61 2.58
CA LEU A 65 -11.28 -12.30 2.25
C LEU A 65 -12.62 -12.42 1.51
N GLN A 66 -12.71 -13.27 0.50
CA GLN A 66 -13.93 -13.52 -0.25
C GLN A 66 -15.04 -14.05 0.66
N LYS A 67 -14.73 -15.06 1.51
CA LYS A 67 -15.65 -15.59 2.50
C LYS A 67 -16.18 -14.49 3.42
N LYS A 68 -15.30 -13.66 3.99
CA LYS A 68 -15.68 -12.60 4.93
C LYS A 68 -16.42 -11.44 4.27
N LEU A 69 -16.13 -11.11 3.02
CA LEU A 69 -16.90 -10.13 2.27
C LEU A 69 -18.32 -10.62 1.98
N MET A 70 -18.49 -11.89 1.62
CA MET A 70 -19.82 -12.46 1.38
C MET A 70 -20.62 -12.58 2.68
N GLU A 71 -20.02 -13.01 3.80
CA GLU A 71 -20.65 -12.98 5.13
C GLU A 71 -21.07 -11.54 5.50
N ALA A 72 -20.23 -10.54 5.24
CA ALA A 72 -20.56 -9.13 5.48
C ALA A 72 -21.74 -8.67 4.60
N ALA A 73 -21.85 -9.16 3.36
CA ALA A 73 -22.97 -8.82 2.47
C ALA A 73 -24.33 -9.31 2.98
N GLU A 74 -24.35 -10.44 3.69
CA GLU A 74 -25.56 -10.95 4.33
C GLU A 74 -25.99 -10.15 5.56
N ILE A 75 -25.01 -9.54 6.27
CA ILE A 75 -25.24 -8.81 7.52
C ILE A 75 -25.52 -7.33 7.25
N PHE A 76 -24.75 -6.72 6.35
CA PHE A 76 -24.75 -5.28 6.08
C PHE A 76 -25.29 -5.01 4.67
N THR A 77 -26.58 -4.66 4.60
CA THR A 77 -27.19 -4.16 3.36
C THR A 77 -27.02 -2.64 3.25
N PRO A 78 -27.13 -2.01 2.07
CA PRO A 78 -26.93 -0.56 1.88
C PRO A 78 -27.74 0.30 2.85
N ASP A 79 -28.99 -0.10 3.14
CA ASP A 79 -29.90 0.56 4.08
C ASP A 79 -29.57 0.29 5.57
N ARG A 80 -28.64 -0.61 5.86
CA ARG A 80 -28.18 -0.98 7.21
C ARG A 80 -26.68 -0.69 7.43
N GLY A 81 -26.16 0.38 6.82
CA GLY A 81 -24.77 0.78 6.98
C GLY A 81 -23.77 0.02 6.09
N GLY A 82 -24.28 -0.81 5.16
CA GLY A 82 -23.46 -1.59 4.23
C GLY A 82 -23.09 -0.87 2.94
N GLU A 83 -23.36 0.41 2.84
CA GLU A 83 -22.99 1.24 1.69
C GLU A 83 -21.49 1.23 1.37
N ARG A 84 -20.67 0.81 2.35
CA ARG A 84 -19.22 0.65 2.23
C ARG A 84 -18.79 -0.66 2.86
N ARG A 85 -19.17 -1.78 2.26
CA ARG A 85 -18.69 -3.10 2.69
C ARG A 85 -17.23 -3.29 2.33
N ALA A 86 -16.37 -2.68 3.14
CA ALA A 86 -14.93 -2.78 3.03
C ALA A 86 -14.34 -3.45 4.28
N ILE A 87 -13.45 -4.40 4.07
CA ILE A 87 -12.66 -5.05 5.13
C ILE A 87 -11.22 -4.61 4.94
N TYR A 88 -10.65 -3.90 5.93
CA TYR A 88 -9.29 -3.40 5.84
C TYR A 88 -8.28 -4.35 6.48
N PHE A 89 -7.05 -4.27 6.01
CA PHE A 89 -5.95 -5.11 6.45
C PHE A 89 -5.30 -4.52 7.70
N GLN A 90 -5.43 -5.21 8.83
CA GLN A 90 -4.77 -4.86 10.07
C GLN A 90 -3.42 -5.58 10.18
N ASN A 91 -2.35 -4.83 10.23
CA ASN A 91 -1.03 -5.40 10.41
C ASN A 91 -0.81 -5.79 11.88
N PRO A 92 -0.43 -7.04 12.18
CA PRO A 92 -0.28 -7.50 13.55
C PRO A 92 0.79 -6.72 14.34
N GLY A 93 1.85 -6.26 13.69
CA GLY A 93 2.90 -5.44 14.31
C GLY A 93 2.44 -4.04 14.73
N LEU A 94 1.30 -3.56 14.20
CA LEU A 94 0.76 -2.22 14.45
C LEU A 94 -0.41 -2.19 15.43
N THR A 95 -0.97 -3.34 15.83
CA THR A 95 -2.22 -3.44 16.58
C THR A 95 -2.23 -2.63 17.90
N TYR A 96 -1.07 -2.44 18.53
CA TYR A 96 -0.97 -1.71 19.81
C TYR A 96 -0.11 -0.44 19.76
N ARG A 97 0.30 -0.02 18.55
CA ARG A 97 1.32 1.03 18.39
C ARG A 97 0.79 2.32 17.79
N GLN A 98 -0.43 2.30 17.24
CA GLN A 98 -0.99 3.47 16.59
C GLN A 98 -1.90 4.27 17.55
N PRO A 99 -1.72 5.60 17.66
CA PRO A 99 -2.41 6.42 18.65
C PRO A 99 -3.93 6.55 18.43
N TRP A 100 -4.42 6.20 17.23
CA TRP A 100 -5.85 6.23 16.88
C TRP A 100 -6.64 4.98 17.26
N GLY A 101 -5.99 3.96 17.87
CA GLY A 101 -6.68 2.79 18.41
C GLY A 101 -7.07 1.70 17.39
N TRP A 102 -6.62 1.80 16.15
CA TRP A 102 -6.78 0.77 15.11
C TRP A 102 -5.46 0.57 14.35
N ALA A 103 -5.23 -0.62 13.81
CA ALA A 103 -4.03 -0.92 13.03
C ALA A 103 -4.26 -0.62 11.54
N SER A 104 -3.28 0.00 10.88
CA SER A 104 -3.22 0.12 9.42
C SER A 104 -2.45 -1.04 8.79
N THR A 105 -2.33 -1.04 7.47
CA THR A 105 -1.60 -2.08 6.74
C THR A 105 -0.09 -1.88 6.84
N THR A 106 0.37 -0.63 6.78
CA THR A 106 1.74 -0.19 7.10
C THR A 106 1.68 1.07 7.96
N GLN A 107 2.80 1.63 8.37
CA GLN A 107 2.82 2.87 9.13
C GLN A 107 2.21 4.06 8.37
N THR A 108 2.29 4.03 7.06
CA THR A 108 1.94 5.13 6.14
C THR A 108 0.73 4.86 5.27
N LEU A 109 0.43 3.58 5.02
CA LEU A 109 -0.60 3.14 4.08
C LEU A 109 -1.69 2.32 4.78
N TYR A 110 -2.92 2.56 4.35
CA TYR A 110 -4.11 1.76 4.63
C TYR A 110 -4.49 1.03 3.36
N ALA A 111 -4.88 -0.24 3.46
CA ALA A 111 -5.51 -0.97 2.37
C ALA A 111 -6.71 -1.78 2.86
N ALA A 112 -7.70 -1.93 1.98
CA ALA A 112 -8.93 -2.67 2.23
C ALA A 112 -9.38 -3.36 0.95
N VAL A 113 -10.22 -4.39 1.09
CA VAL A 113 -11.01 -4.95 0.00
C VAL A 113 -12.46 -4.54 0.18
N GLN A 114 -13.09 -4.05 -0.89
CA GLN A 114 -14.47 -3.62 -0.91
C GLN A 114 -15.29 -4.48 -1.86
N LEU A 115 -16.52 -4.80 -1.47
CA LEU A 115 -17.52 -5.54 -2.26
C LEU A 115 -18.68 -4.64 -2.61
N LEU A 116 -19.07 -4.63 -3.89
CA LEU A 116 -20.32 -4.05 -4.37
C LEU A 116 -21.12 -5.11 -5.14
N LEU A 117 -22.39 -5.30 -4.77
CA LEU A 117 -23.27 -6.24 -5.42
C LEU A 117 -24.05 -5.57 -6.56
N PRO A 118 -24.60 -6.36 -7.52
CA PRO A 118 -25.43 -5.84 -8.59
C PRO A 118 -26.56 -4.94 -8.11
N GLY A 119 -26.70 -3.76 -8.74
CA GLY A 119 -27.73 -2.78 -8.39
C GLY A 119 -27.47 -1.93 -7.15
N GLU A 120 -26.36 -2.13 -6.46
CA GLU A 120 -26.02 -1.31 -5.29
C GLU A 120 -25.29 -0.02 -5.68
N GLU A 121 -25.44 0.98 -4.82
CA GLU A 121 -24.78 2.27 -4.89
C GLU A 121 -24.09 2.59 -3.55
N ALA A 122 -22.88 3.13 -3.62
CA ALA A 122 -22.16 3.74 -2.51
C ALA A 122 -22.21 5.26 -2.68
N PRO A 123 -22.89 5.99 -1.76
CA PRO A 123 -23.10 7.42 -1.87
C PRO A 123 -21.78 8.20 -2.04
N SER A 124 -21.86 9.32 -2.77
CA SER A 124 -20.71 10.18 -2.98
C SER A 124 -20.29 10.87 -1.69
N HIS A 125 -18.98 11.05 -1.55
CA HIS A 125 -18.36 11.79 -0.46
C HIS A 125 -17.03 12.35 -0.97
N ARG A 126 -16.37 13.15 -0.14
CA ARG A 126 -14.99 13.58 -0.33
C ARG A 126 -14.21 13.54 0.98
N HIS A 127 -12.92 13.35 0.87
CA HIS A 127 -12.01 13.32 2.02
C HIS A 127 -10.63 13.85 1.65
N SER A 128 -9.84 14.20 2.68
CA SER A 128 -8.49 14.74 2.50
C SER A 128 -7.47 13.71 2.05
N GLN A 129 -7.73 12.42 2.26
CA GLN A 129 -6.88 11.35 1.81
C GLN A 129 -6.97 11.16 0.30
N SER A 130 -5.89 10.76 -0.33
CA SER A 130 -5.91 10.21 -1.68
C SER A 130 -6.28 8.73 -1.63
N ALA A 131 -7.01 8.25 -2.62
CA ALA A 131 -7.32 6.83 -2.78
C ALA A 131 -6.86 6.32 -4.13
N LEU A 132 -6.32 5.11 -4.12
CA LEU A 132 -6.02 4.28 -5.28
C LEU A 132 -6.91 3.06 -5.24
N ARG A 133 -7.35 2.59 -6.40
CA ARG A 133 -8.19 1.40 -6.52
C ARG A 133 -7.63 0.45 -7.56
N PHE A 134 -7.53 -0.83 -7.21
CA PHE A 134 -7.20 -1.89 -8.16
C PHE A 134 -8.34 -2.91 -8.20
N ILE A 135 -8.84 -3.19 -9.39
CA ILE A 135 -9.98 -4.08 -9.57
C ILE A 135 -9.50 -5.52 -9.55
N SER A 136 -9.84 -6.24 -8.48
CA SER A 136 -9.40 -7.61 -8.25
C SER A 136 -10.28 -8.63 -8.95
N GLU A 137 -11.60 -8.36 -9.05
CA GLU A 137 -12.58 -9.28 -9.62
C GLU A 137 -13.82 -8.55 -10.10
N GLY A 138 -14.35 -8.95 -11.25
CA GLY A 138 -15.63 -8.51 -11.79
C GLY A 138 -15.55 -7.37 -12.80
N GLU A 139 -16.73 -7.03 -13.33
CA GLU A 139 -16.96 -5.96 -14.29
C GLU A 139 -18.36 -5.35 -14.13
N GLY A 140 -18.59 -4.17 -14.70
CA GLY A 140 -19.91 -3.53 -14.71
C GLY A 140 -20.19 -2.56 -13.55
N ALA A 141 -19.31 -2.48 -12.57
CA ALA A 141 -19.34 -1.36 -11.63
C ALA A 141 -18.63 -0.13 -12.24
N TYR A 142 -18.96 1.02 -11.68
CA TYR A 142 -18.35 2.29 -12.06
C TYR A 142 -18.05 3.13 -10.80
N THR A 143 -17.07 4.01 -10.92
CA THR A 143 -16.91 5.13 -10.00
C THR A 143 -17.31 6.41 -10.67
N ILE A 144 -17.90 7.35 -9.92
CA ILE A 144 -18.07 8.74 -10.37
C ILE A 144 -17.08 9.58 -9.60
N VAL A 145 -16.20 10.27 -10.32
CA VAL A 145 -15.21 11.19 -9.74
C VAL A 145 -15.46 12.56 -10.34
N GLN A 146 -15.85 13.54 -9.52
CA GLN A 146 -16.10 14.92 -9.91
C GLN A 146 -17.03 15.04 -11.14
N GLY A 147 -18.05 14.14 -11.25
CA GLY A 147 -19.00 14.10 -12.35
C GLY A 147 -18.55 13.31 -13.57
N GLU A 148 -17.37 12.72 -13.60
CA GLU A 148 -16.96 11.74 -14.59
C GLU A 148 -17.32 10.33 -14.13
N ARG A 149 -18.13 9.61 -14.90
CA ARG A 149 -18.38 8.18 -14.67
C ARG A 149 -17.33 7.35 -15.39
N VAL A 150 -16.66 6.51 -14.62
CA VAL A 150 -15.55 5.66 -15.06
C VAL A 150 -15.91 4.19 -14.84
N TYR A 151 -16.08 3.43 -15.90
CA TYR A 151 -16.34 1.99 -15.81
C TYR A 151 -15.08 1.21 -15.48
N MET A 152 -15.27 0.20 -14.63
CA MET A 152 -14.21 -0.61 -14.02
C MET A 152 -14.27 -2.05 -14.52
N GLN A 153 -13.10 -2.64 -14.77
CA GLN A 153 -12.92 -4.04 -15.15
C GLN A 153 -11.76 -4.65 -14.37
N GLU A 154 -11.76 -5.99 -14.21
CA GLU A 154 -10.65 -6.70 -13.56
C GLU A 154 -9.29 -6.29 -14.15
N GLY A 155 -8.35 -5.96 -13.29
CA GLY A 155 -7.01 -5.50 -13.62
C GLY A 155 -6.87 -3.98 -13.87
N ASP A 156 -7.99 -3.23 -13.95
CA ASP A 156 -7.93 -1.78 -14.05
C ASP A 156 -7.37 -1.15 -12.76
N PHE A 157 -6.56 -0.12 -12.92
CA PHE A 157 -6.04 0.71 -11.83
C PHE A 157 -6.63 2.12 -11.91
N LEU A 158 -7.30 2.54 -10.84
CA LEU A 158 -8.00 3.81 -10.77
C LEU A 158 -7.43 4.72 -9.68
N ILE A 159 -7.56 6.02 -9.90
CA ILE A 159 -7.17 7.06 -8.96
C ILE A 159 -8.39 7.88 -8.57
N THR A 160 -8.55 8.07 -7.26
CA THR A 160 -9.51 9.02 -6.70
C THR A 160 -8.72 10.12 -6.00
N PRO A 161 -8.55 11.29 -6.64
CA PRO A 161 -7.80 12.39 -6.06
C PRO A 161 -8.45 12.91 -4.77
N LYS A 162 -7.61 13.34 -3.82
CA LYS A 162 -8.07 13.97 -2.56
C LYS A 162 -9.02 15.13 -2.82
N ASN A 163 -9.97 15.31 -1.92
CA ASN A 163 -10.94 16.42 -1.91
C ASN A 163 -11.91 16.45 -3.10
N LEU A 164 -11.88 15.49 -4.00
CA LEU A 164 -12.87 15.37 -5.08
C LEU A 164 -14.05 14.51 -4.64
N TRP A 165 -15.23 14.92 -5.05
CA TRP A 165 -16.45 14.14 -4.87
C TRP A 165 -16.36 12.83 -5.65
N HIS A 166 -16.61 11.71 -4.96
CA HIS A 166 -16.62 10.41 -5.59
C HIS A 166 -17.59 9.45 -4.90
N GLY A 167 -18.16 8.56 -5.70
CA GLY A 167 -19.07 7.50 -5.27
C GLY A 167 -19.05 6.35 -6.26
N HIS A 168 -19.82 5.29 -6.01
CA HIS A 168 -19.80 4.09 -6.83
C HIS A 168 -21.20 3.58 -7.09
N GLY A 169 -21.37 2.92 -8.24
CA GLY A 169 -22.58 2.18 -8.56
C GLY A 169 -22.25 0.93 -9.37
N HIS A 170 -23.19 -0.01 -9.39
CA HIS A 170 -23.00 -1.28 -10.07
C HIS A 170 -24.19 -1.63 -10.96
N THR A 171 -23.95 -1.71 -12.26
CA THR A 171 -24.96 -2.06 -13.27
C THR A 171 -24.75 -3.44 -13.89
N GLY A 172 -23.69 -4.14 -13.50
CA GLY A 172 -23.43 -5.53 -13.91
C GLY A 172 -24.29 -6.54 -13.19
N ASP A 173 -24.06 -7.82 -13.46
CA ASP A 173 -24.86 -8.96 -12.98
C ASP A 173 -24.12 -9.85 -11.97
N LYS A 174 -22.84 -9.57 -11.69
CA LYS A 174 -21.99 -10.32 -10.77
C LYS A 174 -21.39 -9.42 -9.71
N PRO A 175 -21.07 -9.95 -8.51
CA PRO A 175 -20.35 -9.20 -7.50
C PRO A 175 -19.05 -8.62 -8.04
N MET A 176 -18.66 -7.44 -7.57
CA MET A 176 -17.42 -6.79 -7.91
C MET A 176 -16.58 -6.53 -6.67
N ILE A 177 -15.31 -6.91 -6.72
CA ILE A 177 -14.37 -6.75 -5.62
C ILE A 177 -13.17 -5.95 -6.10
N TRP A 178 -12.73 -4.99 -5.28
CA TRP A 178 -11.52 -4.23 -5.53
C TRP A 178 -10.73 -3.96 -4.25
N MET A 179 -9.45 -3.71 -4.40
CA MET A 179 -8.59 -3.17 -3.36
C MET A 179 -8.68 -1.64 -3.39
N ASP A 180 -8.92 -1.02 -2.26
CA ASP A 180 -8.65 0.39 -2.02
C ASP A 180 -7.36 0.54 -1.22
N ALA A 181 -6.47 1.45 -1.63
CA ALA A 181 -5.31 1.87 -0.86
C ALA A 181 -5.37 3.39 -0.64
N LEU A 182 -5.12 3.82 0.60
CA LEU A 182 -5.21 5.22 1.02
C LEU A 182 -4.02 5.60 1.91
N ASP A 183 -3.65 6.86 1.87
CA ASP A 183 -2.63 7.47 2.74
C ASP A 183 -3.19 7.92 4.11
N ILE A 184 -4.26 7.24 4.61
CA ILE A 184 -4.94 7.58 5.86
C ILE A 184 -3.99 7.75 7.04
N PRO A 185 -3.06 6.80 7.34
CA PRO A 185 -2.17 6.94 8.49
C PRO A 185 -1.29 8.18 8.40
N THR A 186 -0.77 8.47 7.22
CA THR A 186 0.06 9.65 6.95
C THR A 186 -0.73 10.94 7.19
N ILE A 187 -1.91 11.07 6.56
CA ILE A 187 -2.75 12.28 6.68
C ILE A 187 -3.27 12.46 8.11
N TYR A 188 -3.59 11.35 8.80
CA TYR A 188 -4.00 11.37 10.20
C TYR A 188 -2.88 11.88 11.10
N SER A 189 -1.65 11.38 10.92
CA SER A 189 -0.49 11.75 11.74
C SER A 189 -0.15 13.25 11.69
N ILE A 190 -0.41 13.91 10.56
CA ILE A 190 -0.20 15.35 10.40
C ILE A 190 -1.43 16.19 10.75
N GLY A 191 -2.52 15.57 11.25
CA GLY A 191 -3.74 16.26 11.66
C GLY A 191 -4.58 16.83 10.51
N GLY A 192 -4.41 16.31 9.28
CA GLY A 192 -5.04 16.83 8.07
C GLY A 192 -6.34 16.14 7.65
N THR A 193 -6.94 15.34 8.52
CA THR A 193 -8.11 14.50 8.15
C THR A 193 -9.41 15.28 8.20
N PHE A 194 -10.18 15.24 7.11
CA PHE A 194 -11.59 15.58 7.08
C PHE A 194 -12.37 14.70 6.12
N PHE A 195 -13.67 14.62 6.32
CA PHE A 195 -14.62 13.84 5.53
C PHE A 195 -15.93 14.61 5.39
N GLU A 196 -16.52 14.61 4.20
CA GLU A 196 -17.79 15.24 3.92
C GLU A 196 -18.68 14.34 3.05
N PRO A 197 -19.89 13.96 3.51
CA PRO A 197 -20.88 13.24 2.69
C PRO A 197 -21.51 14.18 1.67
N TYR A 198 -21.86 13.67 0.50
CA TYR A 198 -22.62 14.40 -0.50
C TYR A 198 -24.11 14.37 -0.15
N ALA A 199 -24.76 15.54 -0.12
CA ALA A 199 -26.12 15.68 0.40
C ALA A 199 -27.18 14.90 -0.40
N ASP A 200 -26.98 14.76 -1.72
CA ASP A 200 -27.95 14.17 -2.64
C ASP A 200 -27.61 12.69 -2.98
N GLY A 201 -26.87 12.00 -2.13
CA GLY A 201 -26.51 10.59 -2.34
C GLY A 201 -25.41 10.40 -3.38
N LEU A 202 -25.66 9.76 -4.51
CA LEU A 202 -24.69 9.56 -5.57
C LEU A 202 -24.67 10.75 -6.55
N GLN A 203 -23.48 11.35 -6.75
CA GLN A 203 -23.30 12.43 -7.72
C GLN A 203 -23.68 11.97 -9.13
N GLN A 204 -24.38 12.83 -9.89
CA GLN A 204 -24.73 12.51 -11.26
C GLN A 204 -23.60 12.89 -12.22
N PRO A 205 -23.38 12.12 -13.29
CA PRO A 205 -22.42 12.47 -14.35
C PRO A 205 -22.79 13.81 -15.02
N ASN A 206 -21.76 14.62 -15.29
CA ASN A 206 -21.90 15.91 -15.98
C ASN A 206 -20.93 16.09 -17.16
N VAL A 207 -20.12 15.07 -17.42
CA VAL A 207 -19.25 14.92 -18.59
C VAL A 207 -19.44 13.53 -19.20
N PRO A 208 -18.99 13.27 -20.44
CA PRO A 208 -19.03 11.93 -21.03
C PRO A 208 -18.35 10.87 -20.17
N ASP A 209 -18.82 9.62 -20.24
CA ASP A 209 -18.20 8.49 -19.57
C ASP A 209 -16.75 8.30 -20.03
N ASN A 210 -15.85 7.97 -19.10
CA ASN A 210 -14.42 7.80 -19.33
C ASN A 210 -13.75 9.02 -19.99
N PHE A 211 -14.20 10.22 -19.66
CA PHE A 211 -13.72 11.47 -20.26
C PHE A 211 -12.21 11.65 -20.12
N SER A 212 -11.65 11.37 -18.94
CA SER A 212 -10.21 11.52 -18.70
C SER A 212 -9.38 10.52 -19.51
N GLU A 213 -9.88 9.30 -19.72
CA GLU A 213 -9.21 8.31 -20.59
C GLU A 213 -9.13 8.82 -22.03
N LEU A 214 -10.22 9.38 -22.55
CA LEU A 214 -10.25 9.98 -23.89
C LEU A 214 -9.31 11.18 -23.99
N ARG A 215 -9.33 12.07 -22.97
CA ARG A 215 -8.55 13.31 -22.93
C ARG A 215 -7.03 13.06 -22.87
N TYR A 216 -6.59 12.05 -22.13
CA TYR A 216 -5.17 11.74 -21.93
C TYR A 216 -4.69 10.53 -22.74
N GLY A 217 -5.51 10.03 -23.68
CA GLY A 217 -5.16 8.89 -24.54
C GLY A 217 -4.75 7.66 -23.73
N GLY A 218 -5.44 7.41 -22.60
CA GLY A 218 -5.09 6.32 -21.69
C GLY A 218 -3.72 6.48 -21.01
N GLY A 219 -3.26 7.72 -20.83
CA GLY A 219 -1.97 8.03 -20.19
C GLY A 219 -0.83 8.36 -21.16
N MET A 220 -1.05 8.23 -22.48
CA MET A 220 0.02 8.43 -23.47
C MET A 220 0.25 9.90 -23.88
N VAL A 221 -0.76 10.77 -23.71
CA VAL A 221 -0.72 12.16 -24.18
C VAL A 221 -1.28 13.11 -23.12
N ARG A 222 -0.92 14.39 -23.29
CA ARG A 222 -1.50 15.50 -22.53
C ARG A 222 -1.95 16.57 -23.54
N PRO A 223 -3.15 17.15 -23.39
CA PRO A 223 -3.59 18.27 -24.22
C PRO A 223 -2.61 19.45 -24.14
N VAL A 224 -2.40 20.12 -25.26
CA VAL A 224 -1.56 21.33 -25.30
C VAL A 224 -2.22 22.44 -24.47
N GLY A 225 -1.44 23.07 -23.60
CA GLY A 225 -1.94 24.12 -22.70
C GLY A 225 -2.70 23.63 -21.48
N ASP A 226 -2.73 22.31 -21.22
CA ASP A 226 -3.35 21.76 -20.01
C ASP A 226 -2.50 22.07 -18.76
N ASP A 227 -3.18 22.18 -17.61
CA ASP A 227 -2.53 22.40 -16.32
C ASP A 227 -1.70 21.20 -15.88
N LYS A 228 -0.75 21.46 -14.97
CA LYS A 228 -0.05 20.42 -14.22
C LYS A 228 -0.82 20.09 -12.96
N TYR A 229 -1.24 18.84 -12.84
CA TYR A 229 -1.98 18.36 -11.69
C TYR A 229 -1.04 17.58 -10.76
N THR A 230 -1.14 17.80 -9.46
CA THR A 230 -0.35 17.07 -8.45
C THR A 230 -0.73 15.60 -8.38
N VAL A 231 -2.02 15.30 -8.54
CA VAL A 231 -2.54 13.93 -8.70
C VAL A 231 -2.88 13.74 -10.17
N ALA A 232 -2.65 12.53 -10.70
CA ALA A 232 -2.94 12.26 -12.10
C ALA A 232 -4.39 12.62 -12.46
N PRO A 233 -4.60 13.39 -13.53
CA PRO A 233 -5.94 13.72 -14.01
C PRO A 233 -6.60 12.58 -14.80
N LEU A 234 -5.86 11.49 -15.09
CA LEU A 234 -6.38 10.26 -15.67
C LEU A 234 -6.98 9.41 -14.55
N ALA A 235 -8.29 9.17 -14.61
CA ALA A 235 -8.99 8.44 -13.55
C ALA A 235 -8.78 6.92 -13.62
N ASN A 236 -8.51 6.35 -14.81
CA ASN A 236 -8.37 4.90 -15.01
C ASN A 236 -7.22 4.54 -15.95
N TYR A 237 -6.32 3.71 -15.48
CA TYR A 237 -5.27 3.03 -16.24
C TYR A 237 -5.75 1.62 -16.58
N LYS A 238 -6.18 1.43 -17.84
CA LYS A 238 -6.79 0.18 -18.30
C LYS A 238 -5.82 -0.99 -18.29
N TRP A 239 -6.29 -2.15 -17.81
CA TRP A 239 -5.53 -3.39 -17.78
C TRP A 239 -4.96 -3.77 -19.16
N THR A 240 -5.72 -3.58 -20.22
CA THR A 240 -5.27 -3.86 -21.59
C THR A 240 -3.99 -3.10 -21.94
N ARG A 241 -3.91 -1.81 -21.61
CA ARG A 241 -2.72 -0.98 -21.85
C ARG A 241 -1.55 -1.34 -20.93
N THR A 242 -1.84 -1.66 -19.67
CA THR A 242 -0.87 -2.17 -18.71
C THR A 242 -0.23 -3.45 -19.24
N LYS A 243 -1.05 -4.39 -19.70
CA LYS A 243 -0.60 -5.66 -20.26
C LYS A 243 0.22 -5.47 -21.53
N ASP A 244 -0.22 -4.59 -22.43
CA ASP A 244 0.52 -4.26 -23.67
C ASP A 244 1.89 -3.65 -23.36
N ALA A 245 1.99 -2.78 -22.35
CA ALA A 245 3.26 -2.20 -21.93
C ALA A 245 4.24 -3.27 -21.40
N ILE A 246 3.74 -4.19 -20.55
CA ILE A 246 4.55 -5.30 -20.04
C ILE A 246 4.95 -6.25 -21.18
N ASN A 247 4.05 -6.60 -22.09
CA ASN A 247 4.36 -7.40 -23.27
C ASN A 247 5.45 -6.75 -24.13
N GLY A 248 5.45 -5.42 -24.21
CA GLY A 248 6.51 -4.65 -24.87
C GLY A 248 7.88 -4.87 -24.22
N LEU A 249 7.94 -4.85 -22.88
CA LEU A 249 9.17 -5.10 -22.11
C LEU A 249 9.68 -6.54 -22.27
N MET A 250 8.80 -7.51 -22.47
CA MET A 250 9.17 -8.91 -22.63
C MET A 250 9.96 -9.21 -23.92
N ASN A 251 10.16 -8.23 -24.81
CA ASN A 251 11.11 -8.33 -25.92
C ASN A 251 12.58 -8.12 -25.49
N PHE A 252 12.82 -7.80 -24.25
CA PHE A 252 14.14 -7.59 -23.64
C PHE A 252 14.37 -8.59 -22.51
N ASP A 253 15.59 -8.68 -22.01
CA ASP A 253 15.88 -9.47 -20.82
C ASP A 253 15.15 -8.88 -19.60
N PRO A 254 14.63 -9.71 -18.68
CA PRO A 254 14.02 -9.23 -17.45
C PRO A 254 15.04 -8.54 -16.55
N ASP A 255 14.60 -7.50 -15.86
CA ASP A 255 15.40 -6.88 -14.81
C ASP A 255 15.67 -7.92 -13.70
N PRO A 256 16.94 -8.09 -13.23
CA PRO A 256 17.27 -9.13 -12.26
C PRO A 256 16.59 -8.93 -10.89
N ASP A 257 16.22 -7.72 -10.54
CA ASP A 257 15.63 -7.37 -9.23
C ASP A 257 14.10 -7.28 -9.29
N HIS A 258 13.55 -6.98 -10.50
CA HIS A 258 12.12 -6.68 -10.66
C HIS A 258 11.39 -7.54 -11.69
N GLY A 259 12.07 -8.39 -12.50
CA GLY A 259 11.43 -9.06 -13.63
C GLY A 259 11.02 -8.04 -14.70
N TYR A 260 9.75 -8.04 -15.11
CA TYR A 260 9.21 -7.01 -16.02
C TYR A 260 8.25 -6.12 -15.24
N ALA A 261 8.71 -4.94 -14.85
CA ALA A 261 7.95 -4.01 -14.02
C ALA A 261 7.71 -2.68 -14.71
N ILE A 262 6.52 -2.11 -14.52
CA ILE A 262 6.15 -0.76 -14.94
C ILE A 262 5.61 0.02 -13.75
N GLU A 263 5.81 1.34 -13.77
CA GLU A 263 5.22 2.27 -12.83
C GLU A 263 4.09 3.05 -13.48
N TYR A 264 3.00 3.26 -12.74
CA TYR A 264 1.94 4.15 -13.18
C TYR A 264 2.32 5.59 -12.87
N PHE A 265 2.34 6.41 -13.90
CA PHE A 265 2.76 7.81 -13.80
C PHE A 265 1.62 8.79 -14.10
N ASN A 266 1.77 10.01 -13.63
CA ASN A 266 0.88 11.12 -13.92
C ASN A 266 1.18 11.69 -15.33
N PRO A 267 0.27 11.59 -16.30
CA PRO A 267 0.52 12.06 -17.66
C PRO A 267 0.71 13.58 -17.75
N SER A 268 0.34 14.35 -16.73
CA SER A 268 0.52 15.81 -16.72
C SER A 268 1.91 16.25 -16.26
N THR A 269 2.63 15.43 -15.49
CA THR A 269 3.94 15.77 -14.88
C THR A 269 5.05 14.79 -15.19
N GLY A 270 4.74 13.51 -15.40
CA GLY A 270 5.71 12.41 -15.48
C GLY A 270 6.17 11.86 -14.11
N GLU A 271 5.65 12.40 -13.01
CA GLU A 271 5.87 11.89 -11.65
C GLU A 271 4.92 10.71 -11.34
N SER A 272 5.01 10.13 -10.15
CA SER A 272 4.05 9.13 -9.68
C SER A 272 2.61 9.58 -9.86
N ALA A 273 1.73 8.67 -10.20
CA ALA A 273 0.32 8.96 -10.45
C ALA A 273 -0.38 9.63 -9.25
N ASN A 274 0.13 9.37 -8.04
CA ASN A 274 -0.32 9.99 -6.80
C ASN A 274 0.89 10.52 -6.01
N PRO A 275 0.80 11.71 -5.37
CA PRO A 275 1.94 12.33 -4.70
C PRO A 275 2.39 11.67 -3.40
N THR A 276 1.58 10.77 -2.83
CA THR A 276 1.86 10.06 -1.57
C THR A 276 1.95 8.55 -1.72
N MET A 277 1.52 8.02 -2.87
CA MET A 277 1.47 6.58 -3.14
C MET A 277 1.96 6.28 -4.54
N GLY A 278 3.05 5.51 -4.65
CA GLY A 278 3.50 4.91 -5.89
C GLY A 278 2.73 3.62 -6.20
N SER A 279 2.61 3.28 -7.46
CA SER A 279 1.94 2.04 -7.88
C SER A 279 2.68 1.41 -9.04
N ARG A 280 2.81 0.08 -9.00
CA ARG A 280 3.52 -0.71 -10.00
C ARG A 280 2.69 -1.92 -10.42
N MET A 281 2.89 -2.35 -11.66
CA MET A 281 2.53 -3.69 -12.11
C MET A 281 3.81 -4.42 -12.50
N GLN A 282 3.96 -5.64 -12.00
CA GLN A 282 5.16 -6.46 -12.16
C GLN A 282 4.76 -7.83 -12.71
N PHE A 283 5.39 -8.26 -13.79
CA PHE A 283 5.25 -9.62 -14.31
C PHE A 283 6.50 -10.42 -13.93
N ILE A 284 6.28 -11.52 -13.22
CA ILE A 284 7.29 -12.50 -12.84
C ILE A 284 7.06 -13.75 -13.68
N PRO A 285 7.95 -14.07 -14.63
CA PRO A 285 7.86 -15.28 -15.41
C PRO A 285 7.93 -16.53 -14.52
N LYS A 286 7.34 -17.61 -14.99
CA LYS A 286 7.50 -18.91 -14.35
C LYS A 286 8.98 -19.27 -14.17
N ASP A 287 9.32 -19.79 -13.02
CA ASP A 287 10.68 -20.19 -12.61
C ASP A 287 11.71 -19.02 -12.56
N PHE A 288 11.26 -17.77 -12.77
CA PHE A 288 12.12 -16.60 -12.58
C PHE A 288 12.21 -16.25 -11.08
N HIS A 289 13.43 -15.97 -10.62
CA HIS A 289 13.75 -15.62 -9.25
C HIS A 289 14.44 -14.26 -9.25
N THR A 290 13.76 -13.23 -8.72
CA THR A 290 14.36 -11.89 -8.60
C THR A 290 15.46 -11.89 -7.55
N LYS A 291 16.40 -10.95 -7.66
CA LYS A 291 17.40 -10.73 -6.60
C LYS A 291 16.77 -10.07 -5.39
N ALA A 292 17.34 -10.36 -4.22
CA ALA A 292 16.90 -9.75 -2.98
C ALA A 292 17.38 -8.31 -2.86
N LEU A 293 16.45 -7.44 -2.48
CA LEU A 293 16.71 -6.03 -2.19
C LEU A 293 15.88 -5.58 -0.98
N ARG A 294 16.15 -4.40 -0.45
CA ARG A 294 15.33 -3.73 0.56
C ARG A 294 15.29 -2.24 0.33
N HIS A 295 14.20 -1.62 0.73
CA HIS A 295 13.95 -0.18 0.60
C HIS A 295 13.53 0.45 1.91
N THR A 296 13.67 1.76 2.02
CA THR A 296 13.08 2.53 3.13
C THR A 296 11.58 2.68 3.01
N HIS A 297 11.01 2.55 1.83
CA HIS A 297 9.56 2.49 1.64
C HIS A 297 8.97 1.11 1.96
N SER A 298 7.69 1.07 2.32
CA SER A 298 6.90 -0.15 2.47
C SER A 298 6.04 -0.41 1.24
N THR A 299 5.72 -1.69 0.98
CA THR A 299 4.94 -2.07 -0.21
C THR A 299 3.85 -3.07 0.15
N ILE A 300 2.64 -2.81 -0.34
CA ILE A 300 1.49 -3.73 -0.29
C ILE A 300 1.34 -4.34 -1.67
N TYR A 301 1.34 -5.65 -1.76
CA TYR A 301 1.19 -6.42 -3.00
C TYR A 301 -0.18 -7.09 -3.09
N HIS A 302 -0.68 -7.18 -4.30
CA HIS A 302 -1.81 -8.01 -4.70
C HIS A 302 -1.40 -8.96 -5.82
N ALA A 303 -1.55 -10.28 -5.61
CA ALA A 303 -1.34 -11.27 -6.65
C ALA A 303 -2.53 -11.25 -7.62
N HIS A 304 -2.42 -10.47 -8.70
CA HIS A 304 -3.50 -10.32 -9.67
C HIS A 304 -3.72 -11.58 -10.50
N GLN A 305 -2.65 -12.21 -10.96
CA GLN A 305 -2.71 -13.46 -11.73
C GLN A 305 -1.53 -14.37 -11.36
N GLY A 306 -1.71 -15.68 -11.54
CA GLY A 306 -0.68 -16.70 -11.33
C GLY A 306 -0.49 -17.06 -9.85
N SER A 307 0.65 -17.68 -9.57
CA SER A 307 1.08 -18.14 -8.24
C SER A 307 2.59 -18.11 -8.10
N GLY A 308 3.06 -18.00 -6.87
CA GLY A 308 4.48 -17.97 -6.56
C GLY A 308 4.73 -17.83 -5.06
N TYR A 309 5.92 -17.36 -4.73
CA TYR A 309 6.24 -17.01 -3.35
C TYR A 309 7.17 -15.80 -3.28
N THR A 310 7.13 -15.13 -2.14
CA THR A 310 8.05 -14.05 -1.79
C THR A 310 8.81 -14.46 -0.55
N ILE A 311 10.14 -14.30 -0.55
CA ILE A 311 10.96 -14.51 0.64
C ILE A 311 11.16 -13.13 1.28
N ILE A 312 10.68 -12.97 2.52
CA ILE A 312 10.81 -11.70 3.26
C ILE A 312 11.59 -11.98 4.56
N ASN A 313 12.78 -11.39 4.71
CA ASN A 313 13.69 -11.63 5.82
C ASN A 313 13.90 -13.12 6.11
N GLY A 314 14.06 -13.94 5.07
CA GLY A 314 14.27 -15.39 5.16
C GLY A 314 13.00 -16.22 5.38
N ILE A 315 11.83 -15.62 5.53
CA ILE A 315 10.55 -16.34 5.64
C ILE A 315 9.89 -16.37 4.27
N ARG A 316 9.48 -17.57 3.84
CA ARG A 316 8.76 -17.79 2.58
C ARG A 316 7.27 -17.56 2.77
N PHE A 317 6.69 -16.70 1.93
CA PHE A 317 5.26 -16.41 1.84
C PHE A 317 4.75 -16.91 0.49
N ASP A 318 4.06 -18.03 0.47
CA ASP A 318 3.41 -18.50 -0.74
C ASP A 318 2.18 -17.66 -1.03
N TRP A 319 1.96 -17.29 -2.28
CA TRP A 319 0.80 -16.53 -2.73
C TRP A 319 0.23 -17.12 -4.03
N LYS A 320 -1.04 -16.90 -4.24
CA LYS A 320 -1.79 -17.24 -5.44
C LYS A 320 -2.72 -16.11 -5.83
N LYS A 321 -3.31 -16.15 -7.02
CA LYS A 321 -4.29 -15.15 -7.48
C LYS A 321 -5.28 -14.76 -6.38
N GLY A 322 -5.42 -13.46 -6.18
CA GLY A 322 -6.33 -12.83 -5.21
C GLY A 322 -5.74 -12.58 -3.83
N ASP A 323 -4.57 -13.16 -3.49
CA ASP A 323 -3.90 -12.94 -2.21
C ASP A 323 -3.31 -11.52 -2.12
N TYR A 324 -3.21 -11.02 -0.88
CA TYR A 324 -2.56 -9.75 -0.55
C TYR A 324 -1.46 -9.98 0.46
N PHE A 325 -0.34 -9.29 0.32
CA PHE A 325 0.73 -9.37 1.30
C PHE A 325 1.48 -8.05 1.42
N VAL A 326 2.17 -7.86 2.55
CA VAL A 326 2.94 -6.65 2.83
C VAL A 326 4.41 -6.97 3.00
N VAL A 327 5.26 -6.18 2.34
CA VAL A 327 6.69 -6.09 2.58
C VAL A 327 6.92 -4.80 3.40
N PRO A 328 7.27 -4.91 4.68
CA PRO A 328 7.60 -3.76 5.51
C PRO A 328 8.82 -3.00 4.98
N ASN A 329 8.90 -1.72 5.29
CA ASN A 329 10.10 -0.93 5.01
C ASN A 329 11.35 -1.59 5.63
N TRP A 330 12.47 -1.52 4.90
CA TRP A 330 13.79 -2.09 5.26
C TRP A 330 13.83 -3.61 5.43
N ALA A 331 12.79 -4.34 5.02
CA ALA A 331 12.79 -5.80 4.97
C ALA A 331 13.41 -6.29 3.66
N TRP A 332 14.35 -7.24 3.71
CA TRP A 332 14.84 -7.94 2.54
C TRP A 332 13.71 -8.71 1.88
N TYR A 333 13.55 -8.60 0.56
CA TYR A 333 12.57 -9.38 -0.17
C TYR A 333 13.02 -9.74 -1.58
N GLU A 334 12.47 -10.83 -2.11
CA GLU A 334 12.63 -11.33 -3.46
C GLU A 334 11.43 -12.16 -3.85
N HIS A 335 11.07 -12.19 -5.13
CA HIS A 335 9.92 -12.90 -5.66
C HIS A 335 10.34 -14.09 -6.52
N VAL A 336 9.54 -15.17 -6.48
CA VAL A 336 9.70 -16.32 -7.35
C VAL A 336 8.35 -16.69 -7.96
N GLY A 337 8.28 -16.75 -9.30
CA GLY A 337 7.11 -17.20 -10.01
C GLY A 337 7.03 -18.73 -10.05
N SER A 338 5.98 -19.33 -9.49
CA SER A 338 5.67 -20.76 -9.73
C SER A 338 4.91 -20.93 -11.05
N GLU A 339 4.23 -19.89 -11.48
CA GLU A 339 3.58 -19.70 -12.76
C GLU A 339 3.89 -18.30 -13.28
N ASP A 340 3.56 -18.01 -14.54
CA ASP A 340 3.55 -16.66 -15.07
C ASP A 340 2.59 -15.80 -14.25
N SER A 341 3.12 -14.78 -13.58
CA SER A 341 2.39 -14.10 -12.52
C SER A 341 2.46 -12.58 -12.66
N TYR A 342 1.32 -11.91 -12.37
CA TYR A 342 1.23 -10.47 -12.29
C TYR A 342 1.00 -10.04 -10.84
N LEU A 343 1.91 -9.21 -10.31
CA LEU A 343 1.80 -8.59 -8.99
C LEU A 343 1.53 -7.09 -9.17
N PHE A 344 0.37 -6.64 -8.70
CA PHE A 344 0.10 -5.21 -8.52
C PHE A 344 0.63 -4.77 -7.15
N SER A 345 1.19 -3.57 -7.07
CA SER A 345 1.67 -3.06 -5.79
C SER A 345 1.40 -1.58 -5.60
N VAL A 346 1.24 -1.22 -4.31
CA VAL A 346 1.17 0.17 -3.84
C VAL A 346 2.24 0.36 -2.77
N ASN A 347 2.98 1.47 -2.85
CA ASN A 347 4.07 1.79 -1.93
C ASN A 347 4.05 3.27 -1.52
N ASP A 348 4.78 3.60 -0.48
CA ASP A 348 4.94 4.98 0.01
C ASP A 348 6.24 5.65 -0.45
N LEU A 349 6.86 5.14 -1.52
CA LEU A 349 8.04 5.72 -2.16
C LEU A 349 7.90 7.24 -2.39
N PRO A 350 6.78 7.78 -2.94
CA PRO A 350 6.69 9.23 -3.16
C PRO A 350 6.76 10.07 -1.88
N ILE A 351 6.40 9.50 -0.72
CA ILE A 351 6.58 10.16 0.57
C ILE A 351 8.07 10.15 0.94
N MET A 352 8.73 9.02 0.81
CA MET A 352 10.17 8.88 1.11
C MET A 352 11.01 9.81 0.24
N ASP A 353 10.74 9.89 -1.05
CA ASP A 353 11.41 10.81 -1.98
C ASP A 353 11.24 12.27 -1.60
N ARG A 354 10.02 12.69 -1.22
CA ARG A 354 9.75 14.08 -0.83
C ARG A 354 10.47 14.52 0.44
N PHE A 355 10.79 13.58 1.32
CA PHE A 355 11.56 13.81 2.54
C PHE A 355 13.04 13.51 2.40
N ASP A 356 13.52 13.13 1.21
CA ASP A 356 14.91 12.71 0.94
C ASP A 356 15.33 11.53 1.84
N LEU A 357 14.44 10.57 2.03
CA LEU A 357 14.60 9.40 2.90
C LEU A 357 14.72 8.08 2.12
N GLU A 358 14.52 8.10 0.79
CA GLU A 358 14.58 6.87 0.02
C GLU A 358 16.01 6.32 -0.04
N GLN A 359 16.13 5.06 0.32
CA GLN A 359 17.36 4.27 0.22
C GLN A 359 17.01 2.87 -0.26
N GLU A 360 17.85 2.35 -1.13
CA GLU A 360 17.80 0.97 -1.62
C GLU A 360 19.11 0.26 -1.29
N GLU A 361 19.03 -0.99 -0.88
CA GLU A 361 20.17 -1.88 -0.78
C GLU A 361 19.90 -3.19 -1.52
N LYS A 362 20.91 -3.71 -2.22
CA LYS A 362 20.88 -5.02 -2.88
C LYS A 362 21.70 -6.02 -2.07
N LEU A 363 21.18 -7.24 -1.94
CA LEU A 363 21.87 -8.30 -1.20
C LEU A 363 23.10 -8.79 -2.01
N GLU A 364 24.30 -8.58 -1.48
CA GLU A 364 25.55 -9.00 -2.16
C GLU A 364 25.90 -10.47 -1.85
N SER A 365 25.53 -10.96 -0.68
CA SER A 365 25.85 -12.33 -0.27
C SER A 365 24.98 -13.38 -0.99
N ASN A 366 25.46 -14.62 -1.08
CA ASN A 366 24.74 -15.75 -1.66
C ASN A 366 24.21 -15.48 -3.09
N ASN A 367 24.99 -14.82 -3.93
CA ASN A 367 24.63 -14.41 -5.29
C ASN A 367 23.36 -13.53 -5.37
N GLY A 368 23.05 -12.80 -4.31
CA GLY A 368 21.88 -11.92 -4.22
C GLY A 368 20.59 -12.61 -3.81
N PHE A 369 20.63 -13.80 -3.20
CA PHE A 369 19.45 -14.53 -2.74
C PHE A 369 19.45 -14.73 -1.24
N GLN A 370 18.30 -14.65 -0.62
CA GLN A 370 18.15 -14.96 0.80
C GLN A 370 18.17 -16.47 1.05
N LYS A 371 18.61 -16.85 2.26
CA LYS A 371 18.41 -18.22 2.76
C LYS A 371 17.01 -18.33 3.35
N VAL A 372 16.20 -19.27 2.89
CA VAL A 372 14.92 -19.60 3.51
C VAL A 372 15.17 -20.25 4.87
N THR A 373 14.59 -19.67 5.92
CA THR A 373 14.72 -20.12 7.30
C THR A 373 13.39 -20.56 7.93
N GLY A 374 12.27 -20.28 7.25
CA GLY A 374 10.93 -20.64 7.68
C GLY A 374 9.88 -20.36 6.61
N GLU A 375 8.64 -20.72 6.90
CA GLU A 375 7.49 -20.51 6.03
C GLU A 375 6.36 -19.83 6.81
N PHE A 376 5.71 -18.86 6.18
CA PHE A 376 4.52 -18.21 6.74
C PHE A 376 3.29 -19.10 6.51
N GLN A 377 2.51 -19.28 7.57
CA GLN A 377 1.26 -20.03 7.50
C GLN A 377 0.09 -19.06 7.47
N ALA A 378 -0.48 -18.86 6.28
CA ALA A 378 -1.67 -18.01 6.15
C ALA A 378 -2.88 -18.66 6.85
N ALA A 379 -3.70 -17.84 7.52
CA ALA A 379 -4.97 -18.30 8.03
C ALA A 379 -5.89 -18.72 6.86
N PHE A 380 -6.51 -19.90 6.96
CA PHE A 380 -7.42 -20.43 5.94
C PHE A 380 -6.79 -20.61 4.55
N ARG A 381 -5.85 -21.51 4.45
CA ARG A 381 -5.40 -22.11 3.19
C ARG A 381 -5.77 -23.58 3.14
#